data_f8e5e3a5512740db25dc461f85d99249
#
_entry.id   f8e5e3a5512740db25dc461f85d99249
#
_cell.length_a   1.000
_cell.length_b   1.000
_cell.length_c   1.000
_cell.angle_alpha   90.00
_cell.angle_beta   90.00
_cell.angle_gamma   90.00
#
_symmetry.space_group_name_H-M   'P 1'
#
loop_
_entity.id
_entity.type
_entity.pdbx_description
1 polymer ?
#
loop_
_entity_poly.entity_id
_entity_poly.type
_entity_poly.pdbx_seq_one_letter_code
_entity_poly.pdbx_strand_id
1 'polypeptide(L)' 'MPFINVKLIEGVFTPDQKSEIVRRLTDTMVEIEGENMRSVTWCVIEEVASGDWGIAGQPLTTEDVKALARGVPVG' A
#
# COMPACT_ATOMS: atom_id res chain seq x y z
N MET A 1 -11.13 17.42 -3.71
CA MET A 1 -10.99 16.04 -4.23
C MET A 1 -9.69 15.45 -3.71
N PRO A 2 -9.73 14.60 -2.68
CA PRO A 2 -8.52 13.95 -2.20
C PRO A 2 -8.08 12.80 -3.12
N PHE A 3 -6.78 12.64 -3.22
CA PHE A 3 -6.15 11.54 -3.95
C PHE A 3 -5.16 10.85 -3.02
N ILE A 4 -5.40 9.56 -2.77
CA ILE A 4 -4.54 8.75 -1.93
C ILE A 4 -3.76 7.81 -2.84
N ASN A 5 -2.45 7.87 -2.79
CA ASN A 5 -1.59 6.96 -3.54
C ASN A 5 -0.86 6.03 -2.57
N VAL A 6 -1.03 4.73 -2.77
CA VAL A 6 -0.37 3.71 -1.95
C VAL A 6 0.60 2.96 -2.85
N LYS A 7 1.87 3.01 -2.51
CA LYS A 7 2.88 2.22 -3.20
C LYS A 7 3.22 1.00 -2.36
N LEU A 8 3.16 -0.16 -2.98
CA LEU A 8 3.47 -1.43 -2.35
C LEU A 8 4.50 -2.16 -3.20
N ILE A 9 5.34 -2.96 -2.56
CA ILE A 9 6.19 -3.86 -3.33
C ILE A 9 5.33 -5.02 -3.87
N GLU A 10 5.56 -5.42 -5.12
CA GLU A 10 4.77 -6.47 -5.75
C GLU A 10 4.87 -7.81 -5.01
N GLY A 11 3.81 -8.60 -5.11
CA GLY A 11 3.81 -9.98 -4.64
C GLY A 11 3.63 -10.18 -3.13
N VAL A 12 3.44 -9.11 -2.35
CA VAL A 12 3.27 -9.22 -0.89
C VAL A 12 1.80 -9.32 -0.50
N PHE A 13 0.95 -8.53 -1.15
CA PHE A 13 -0.47 -8.47 -0.82
C PHE A 13 -1.32 -9.20 -1.84
N THR A 14 -2.34 -9.92 -1.36
CA THR A 14 -3.33 -10.55 -2.23
C THR A 14 -4.27 -9.51 -2.83
N PRO A 15 -4.99 -9.84 -3.93
CA PRO A 15 -6.02 -8.94 -4.46
C PRO A 15 -7.06 -8.53 -3.41
N ASP A 16 -7.49 -9.46 -2.54
CA ASP A 16 -8.45 -9.16 -1.48
C ASP A 16 -7.88 -8.17 -0.47
N GLN A 17 -6.61 -8.32 -0.10
CA GLN A 17 -5.94 -7.38 0.80
C GLN A 17 -5.83 -6.00 0.17
N LYS A 18 -5.54 -5.90 -1.12
CA LYS A 18 -5.48 -4.62 -1.82
C LYS A 18 -6.84 -3.93 -1.84
N SER A 19 -7.91 -4.68 -2.09
CA SER A 19 -9.28 -4.15 -2.02
C SER A 19 -9.60 -3.62 -0.63
N GLU A 20 -9.16 -4.33 0.40
CA GLU A 20 -9.33 -3.92 1.79
C GLU A 20 -8.58 -2.63 2.12
N ILE A 21 -7.36 -2.50 1.61
CA ILE A 21 -6.56 -1.28 1.80
C ILE A 21 -7.28 -0.08 1.18
N VAL A 22 -7.74 -0.22 -0.06
CA VAL A 22 -8.47 0.85 -0.76
C VAL A 22 -9.71 1.25 0.02
N ARG A 23 -10.50 0.26 0.47
CA ARG A 23 -11.73 0.52 1.22
C ARG A 23 -11.47 1.23 2.53
N ARG A 24 -10.53 0.73 3.32
CA ARG A 24 -10.26 1.28 4.66
C ARG A 24 -9.67 2.68 4.59
N LEU A 25 -8.76 2.93 3.65
CA LEU A 25 -8.16 4.27 3.50
C LEU A 25 -9.20 5.26 3.00
N THR A 26 -10.06 4.85 2.08
CA THR A 26 -11.17 5.68 1.62
C THR A 26 -12.11 6.03 2.77
N ASP A 27 -12.50 5.02 3.56
CA ASP A 27 -13.41 5.23 4.70
C ASP A 27 -12.80 6.20 5.71
N THR A 28 -11.51 6.08 6.00
CA THR A 28 -10.82 6.98 6.91
C THR A 28 -10.85 8.42 6.41
N MET A 29 -10.58 8.62 5.13
CA MET A 29 -10.63 9.95 4.53
C MET A 29 -12.04 10.52 4.58
N VAL A 30 -13.03 9.71 4.28
CA VAL A 30 -14.45 10.11 4.30
C VAL A 30 -14.90 10.50 5.70
N GLU A 31 -14.42 9.83 6.74
CA GLU A 31 -14.71 10.21 8.13
C GLU A 31 -14.28 11.64 8.43
N ILE A 32 -13.20 12.08 7.81
CA ILE A 32 -12.64 13.43 8.02
C ILE A 32 -13.36 14.46 7.14
N GLU A 33 -13.57 14.15 5.87
CA GLU A 33 -14.07 15.11 4.87
C GLU A 33 -15.59 15.13 4.76
N GLY A 34 -16.27 14.08 5.18
CA GLY A 34 -17.73 13.93 5.08
C GLY A 34 -18.15 12.96 4.00
N GLU A 35 -19.30 12.30 4.21
CA GLU A 35 -19.80 11.24 3.34
C GLU A 35 -20.09 11.72 1.91
N ASN A 36 -20.47 12.99 1.75
CA ASN A 36 -20.73 13.55 0.42
C ASN A 36 -19.49 13.54 -0.50
N MET A 37 -18.32 13.43 0.09
CA MET A 37 -17.05 13.42 -0.68
C MET A 37 -16.64 12.03 -1.14
N ARG A 38 -17.33 10.99 -0.72
CA ARG A 38 -16.95 9.60 -1.08
C ARG A 38 -16.84 9.40 -2.58
N SER A 39 -17.78 9.93 -3.33
CA SER A 39 -17.82 9.74 -4.79
C SER A 39 -16.64 10.38 -5.54
N VAL A 40 -15.92 11.28 -4.89
CA VAL A 40 -14.78 12.00 -5.48
C VAL A 40 -13.48 11.76 -4.69
N THR A 41 -13.47 10.78 -3.82
CA THR A 41 -12.28 10.36 -3.07
C THR A 41 -11.62 9.21 -3.83
N TRP A 42 -10.39 9.43 -4.23
CA TRP A 42 -9.63 8.47 -5.02
C TRP A 42 -8.56 7.79 -4.18
N CYS A 43 -8.43 6.50 -4.37
CA CYS A 43 -7.35 5.73 -3.76
C CYS A 43 -6.79 4.77 -4.82
N VAL A 44 -5.51 4.89 -5.08
CA VAL A 44 -4.83 4.09 -6.11
C VAL A 44 -3.71 3.31 -5.45
N ILE A 45 -3.58 2.04 -5.82
CA ILE A 45 -2.46 1.20 -5.43
C ILE A 45 -1.55 1.04 -6.64
N GLU A 46 -0.27 1.33 -6.44
CA GLU A 46 0.76 1.09 -7.43
C GLU A 46 1.75 0.07 -6.86
N GLU A 47 2.02 -0.98 -7.63
CA GLU A 47 3.00 -1.97 -7.22
C GLU A 47 4.35 -1.65 -7.82
N VAL A 48 5.38 -1.68 -6.98
CA VAL A 48 6.78 -1.49 -7.36
C VAL A 48 7.40 -2.87 -7.53
N ALA A 49 8.12 -3.07 -8.62
CA ALA A 49 8.76 -4.35 -8.90
C ALA A 49 9.77 -4.74 -7.81
N SER A 50 9.86 -6.03 -7.54
CA SER A 50 10.84 -6.58 -6.61
C SER A 50 12.25 -6.13 -7.00
N GLY A 51 12.99 -5.59 -6.04
CA GLY A 51 14.33 -5.05 -6.27
C GLY A 51 14.38 -3.57 -6.64
N ASP A 52 13.21 -2.96 -6.95
CA ASP A 52 13.14 -1.53 -7.30
C ASP A 52 12.76 -0.66 -6.10
N TRP A 53 12.61 -1.25 -4.94
CA TRP A 53 12.35 -0.54 -3.69
C TRP A 53 13.64 -0.42 -2.91
N GLY A 54 14.04 0.81 -2.59
CA GLY A 54 15.30 1.05 -1.88
C GLY A 54 15.08 1.56 -0.47
N ILE A 55 15.85 1.03 0.48
CA ILE A 55 15.94 1.57 1.84
C ILE A 55 17.42 1.82 2.12
N ALA A 56 17.76 3.06 2.48
CA ALA A 56 19.14 3.47 2.77
C ALA A 56 20.11 3.10 1.62
N GLY A 57 19.63 3.20 0.39
CA GLY A 57 20.42 2.87 -0.79
C GLY A 57 20.51 1.38 -1.10
N GLN A 58 19.84 0.52 -0.34
CA GLN A 58 19.85 -0.92 -0.55
C GLN A 58 18.54 -1.37 -1.20
N PRO A 59 18.57 -2.08 -2.34
CA PRO A 59 17.36 -2.60 -2.95
C PRO A 59 16.72 -3.66 -2.05
N LEU A 60 15.39 -3.58 -1.89
CA LEU A 60 14.61 -4.61 -1.22
C LEU A 60 13.87 -5.44 -2.26
N THR A 61 13.82 -6.75 -2.02
CA THR A 61 13.06 -7.68 -2.84
C THR A 61 11.74 -8.02 -2.17
N THR A 62 10.83 -8.61 -2.93
CA THR A 62 9.57 -9.14 -2.40
C THR A 62 9.85 -10.16 -1.29
N GLU A 63 10.86 -11.01 -1.46
CA GLU A 63 11.21 -12.00 -0.44
C GLU A 63 11.70 -11.38 0.86
N ASP A 64 12.45 -10.28 0.77
CA ASP A 64 12.88 -9.53 1.95
C ASP A 64 11.68 -9.01 2.74
N VAL A 65 10.68 -8.46 2.06
CA VAL A 65 9.48 -7.93 2.71
C VAL A 65 8.66 -9.05 3.33
N LYS A 66 8.52 -10.18 2.65
CA LYS A 66 7.84 -11.35 3.20
C LYS A 66 8.54 -11.87 4.46
N ALA A 67 9.87 -11.86 4.45
CA ALA A 67 10.65 -12.25 5.63
C ALA A 67 10.38 -11.31 6.79
N LEU A 68 10.35 -9.99 6.55
CA LEU A 68 9.99 -9.01 7.58
C LEU A 68 8.60 -9.27 8.16
N ALA A 69 7.63 -9.58 7.30
CA ALA A 69 6.26 -9.87 7.74
C ALA A 69 6.19 -11.11 8.63
N ARG A 70 7.11 -12.05 8.45
CA ARG A 70 7.23 -13.24 9.32
C ARG A 70 8.04 -12.98 10.59
N GLY A 71 8.52 -11.75 10.77
CA GLY A 71 9.34 -11.42 11.94
C GLY A 71 10.83 -11.73 11.78
N VAL A 72 11.30 -12.00 10.55
CA VAL A 72 12.71 -12.26 10.27
C VAL A 72 13.37 -10.94 9.85
N PRO A 73 14.42 -10.49 10.55
CA PRO A 73 15.08 -9.25 10.17
C PRO A 73 15.77 -9.39 8.82
N VAL A 74 15.71 -8.29 8.05
CA VAL A 74 16.46 -8.14 6.79
C VAL A 74 17.83 -7.59 7.14
N GLY A 75 18.86 -8.35 6.81
CA GLY A 75 20.20 -7.98 7.21
C GLY A 75 21.14 -7.73 6.10
#